data_bdb5f6e3e402efbff8ae108d81b3ede5
#
_entry.id   bdb5f6e3e402efbff8ae108d81b3ede5
#
_cell.length_a   1.000
_cell.length_b   1.000
_cell.length_c   1.000
_cell.angle_alpha   90.00
_cell.angle_beta   90.00
_cell.angle_gamma   90.00
#
_symmetry.space_group_name_H-M   'P 1'
#
loop_
_entity.id
_entity.type
_entity.pdbx_description
1 polymer ?
#
loop_
_entity_poly.entity_id
_entity_poly.type
_entity_poly.pdbx_seq_one_letter_code
_entity_poly.pdbx_strand_id
1 'polypeptide(L)'
;MDIQEINYEAFPEALEWHLKTKGITQKEFAQSAKVSEQNVSLWLNRDAYPNLDSLIKVADFLNYSLDFLLGRTEHEEVYLAIQRTSFQKRLKFLMEKNHQTANYIATACKFRNYNFTRWQRGAIPTPELLNKLAYHFNVSVDYLVGRSDSI
;
A
#
# COMPACT_ATOMS: atom_id res chain seq x y z
N MET A 1 3.97 -22.16 2.37
CA MET A 1 4.49 -21.00 1.64
C MET A 1 3.82 -19.75 2.16
N ASP A 2 4.57 -18.80 2.62
CA ASP A 2 4.01 -17.60 3.18
C ASP A 2 4.22 -16.41 2.25
N ILE A 3 3.38 -16.33 1.23
CA ILE A 3 3.39 -15.25 0.26
C ILE A 3 2.54 -14.06 0.70
N GLN A 4 2.01 -14.12 1.94
CA GLN A 4 1.10 -13.09 2.45
C GLN A 4 1.80 -12.02 3.25
N GLU A 5 3.09 -12.16 3.49
CA GLU A 5 3.86 -11.18 4.21
C GLU A 5 4.44 -10.11 3.29
N ILE A 6 4.52 -8.90 3.83
CA ILE A 6 5.20 -7.79 3.15
C ILE A 6 6.70 -8.03 3.18
N ASN A 7 7.39 -7.70 2.09
CA ASN A 7 8.84 -7.58 2.13
C ASN A 7 9.19 -6.18 2.62
N TYR A 8 9.49 -6.07 3.91
CA TYR A 8 9.77 -4.78 4.55
C TYR A 8 11.04 -4.10 4.07
N GLU A 9 11.93 -4.82 3.38
CA GLU A 9 13.14 -4.24 2.81
C GLU A 9 12.89 -3.56 1.45
N ALA A 10 11.84 -3.93 0.75
CA ALA A 10 11.58 -3.40 -0.59
C ALA A 10 11.41 -1.89 -0.61
N PHE A 11 10.68 -1.34 0.35
CA PHE A 11 10.43 0.11 0.42
C PHE A 11 11.71 0.91 0.70
N PRO A 12 12.46 0.64 1.79
CA PRO A 12 13.69 1.40 2.05
C PRO A 12 14.75 1.22 0.96
N GLU A 13 14.85 0.04 0.35
CA GLU A 13 15.78 -0.17 -0.76
C GLU A 13 15.42 0.68 -1.98
N ALA A 14 14.14 0.76 -2.33
CA ALA A 14 13.68 1.60 -3.44
C ALA A 14 13.99 3.08 -3.16
N LEU A 15 13.80 3.50 -1.92
CA LEU A 15 14.07 4.86 -1.49
C LEU A 15 15.56 5.21 -1.55
N GLU A 16 16.41 4.32 -1.03
CA GLU A 16 17.86 4.47 -1.11
C GLU A 16 18.33 4.58 -2.55
N TRP A 17 17.84 3.69 -3.40
CA TRP A 17 18.21 3.66 -4.81
C TRP A 17 17.84 4.97 -5.51
N HIS A 18 16.64 5.48 -5.22
CA HIS A 18 16.16 6.74 -5.81
C HIS A 18 17.03 7.93 -5.38
N LEU A 19 17.30 8.07 -4.08
CA LEU A 19 18.12 9.15 -3.55
C LEU A 19 19.52 9.13 -4.15
N LYS A 20 20.13 7.95 -4.21
CA LYS A 20 21.47 7.77 -4.75
C LYS A 20 21.51 8.06 -6.25
N THR A 21 20.57 7.53 -7.00
CA THR A 21 20.52 7.66 -8.47
C THR A 21 20.25 9.10 -8.90
N LYS A 22 19.37 9.81 -8.18
CA LYS A 22 19.00 11.19 -8.50
C LYS A 22 19.93 12.21 -7.83
N GLY A 23 20.77 11.79 -6.89
CA GLY A 23 21.67 12.67 -6.18
C GLY A 23 20.96 13.72 -5.34
N ILE A 24 19.84 13.38 -4.74
CA ILE A 24 19.05 14.30 -3.91
C ILE A 24 19.18 13.93 -2.44
N THR A 25 18.96 14.93 -1.57
CA THR A 25 19.03 14.75 -0.13
C THR A 25 17.71 14.22 0.41
N GLN A 26 17.74 13.68 1.65
CA GLN A 26 16.53 13.27 2.35
C GLN A 26 15.55 14.44 2.50
N LYS A 27 16.05 15.65 2.76
CA LYS A 27 15.24 16.84 2.90
C LYS A 27 14.52 17.19 1.60
N GLU A 28 15.27 17.18 0.48
CA GLU A 28 14.69 17.46 -0.84
C GLU A 28 13.61 16.42 -1.20
N PHE A 29 13.90 15.15 -0.94
CA PHE A 29 12.91 14.08 -1.17
C PHE A 29 11.66 14.30 -0.34
N ALA A 30 11.83 14.57 0.96
CA ALA A 30 10.70 14.76 1.88
C ALA A 30 9.79 15.91 1.42
N GLN A 31 10.40 17.03 1.01
CA GLN A 31 9.64 18.18 0.52
C GLN A 31 8.87 17.83 -0.76
N SER A 32 9.51 17.14 -1.69
CA SER A 32 8.90 16.79 -2.97
C SER A 32 7.79 15.75 -2.81
N ALA A 33 7.99 14.74 -1.99
CA ALA A 33 7.02 13.68 -1.74
C ALA A 33 5.93 14.08 -0.73
N LYS A 34 6.08 15.25 -0.08
CA LYS A 34 5.13 15.74 0.93
C LYS A 34 5.03 14.86 2.16
N VAL A 35 6.18 14.37 2.60
CA VAL A 35 6.33 13.59 3.84
C VAL A 35 7.35 14.30 4.73
N SER A 36 7.42 13.93 6.01
CA SER A 36 8.38 14.57 6.91
C SER A 36 9.79 14.02 6.69
N GLU A 37 10.79 14.89 6.83
CA GLU A 37 12.19 14.48 6.76
C GLU A 37 12.53 13.47 7.84
N GLN A 38 11.96 13.63 9.03
CA GLN A 38 12.16 12.71 10.12
C GLN A 38 11.68 11.29 9.75
N ASN A 39 10.51 11.18 9.11
CA ASN A 39 10.00 9.89 8.67
C ASN A 39 10.90 9.26 7.60
N VAL A 40 11.38 10.05 6.65
CA VAL A 40 12.30 9.55 5.62
C VAL A 40 13.54 8.94 6.28
N SER A 41 14.12 9.62 7.29
CA SER A 41 15.26 9.10 8.03
C SER A 41 14.94 7.80 8.76
N LEU A 42 13.78 7.75 9.44
CA LEU A 42 13.34 6.53 10.14
C LEU A 42 13.17 5.34 9.18
N TRP A 43 12.59 5.58 8.02
CA TRP A 43 12.39 4.52 7.01
C TRP A 43 13.71 3.99 6.46
N LEU A 44 14.64 4.89 6.15
CA LEU A 44 15.96 4.52 5.62
C LEU A 44 16.77 3.74 6.65
N ASN A 45 16.64 4.07 7.93
CA ASN A 45 17.33 3.38 9.02
C ASN A 45 16.62 2.10 9.49
N ARG A 46 15.48 1.76 8.89
CA ARG A 46 14.65 0.62 9.28
C ARG A 46 14.11 0.72 10.70
N ASP A 47 14.00 1.93 11.23
CA ASP A 47 13.46 2.17 12.57
C ASP A 47 11.93 2.30 12.56
N ALA A 48 11.35 2.54 11.39
CA ALA A 48 9.90 2.62 11.20
C ALA A 48 9.53 2.20 9.78
N TYR A 49 8.29 1.77 9.60
CA TYR A 49 7.72 1.48 8.29
C TYR A 49 6.60 2.47 8.01
N PRO A 50 6.43 2.95 6.76
CA PRO A 50 5.42 3.96 6.47
C PRO A 50 4.00 3.41 6.61
N ASN A 51 3.07 4.29 7.02
CA ASN A 51 1.65 3.97 6.94
C ASN A 51 1.17 4.09 5.49
N LEU A 52 -0.09 3.70 5.25
CA LEU A 52 -0.62 3.70 3.88
C LEU A 52 -0.62 5.09 3.25
N ASP A 53 -0.98 6.13 4.00
CA ASP A 53 -0.97 7.50 3.48
C ASP A 53 0.42 7.92 2.98
N SER A 54 1.45 7.64 3.77
CA SER A 54 2.84 7.92 3.39
C SER A 54 3.28 7.08 2.21
N LEU A 55 2.91 5.80 2.18
CA LEU A 55 3.21 4.92 1.04
C LEU A 55 2.64 5.46 -0.25
N ILE A 56 1.39 5.92 -0.23
CA ILE A 56 0.74 6.48 -1.41
C ILE A 56 1.45 7.76 -1.86
N LYS A 57 1.79 8.64 -0.94
CA LYS A 57 2.51 9.88 -1.26
C LYS A 57 3.86 9.59 -1.92
N VAL A 58 4.62 8.66 -1.37
CA VAL A 58 5.91 8.27 -1.94
C VAL A 58 5.72 7.59 -3.29
N ALA A 59 4.77 6.68 -3.40
CA ALA A 59 4.47 5.99 -4.65
C ALA A 59 4.06 6.99 -5.75
N ASP A 60 3.24 7.99 -5.41
CA ASP A 60 2.82 9.00 -6.36
C ASP A 60 4.01 9.86 -6.82
N PHE A 61 4.88 10.24 -5.90
CA PHE A 61 6.07 11.02 -6.25
C PHE A 61 7.03 10.22 -7.15
N LEU A 62 7.28 8.96 -6.80
CA LEU A 62 8.19 8.10 -7.56
C LEU A 62 7.55 7.55 -8.85
N ASN A 63 6.24 7.64 -8.97
CA ASN A 63 5.45 7.01 -10.03
C ASN A 63 5.65 5.48 -10.05
N TYR A 64 5.68 4.90 -8.87
CA TYR A 64 5.83 3.46 -8.67
C TYR A 64 4.52 2.83 -8.21
N SER A 65 4.36 1.52 -8.47
CA SER A 65 3.24 0.77 -7.93
C SER A 65 3.43 0.54 -6.42
N LEU A 66 2.32 0.50 -5.68
CA LEU A 66 2.35 0.11 -4.27
C LEU A 66 2.77 -1.35 -4.13
N ASP A 67 2.38 -2.19 -5.08
CA ASP A 67 2.78 -3.60 -5.08
C ASP A 67 4.30 -3.75 -5.14
N PHE A 68 4.97 -2.90 -5.93
CA PHE A 68 6.42 -2.88 -5.98
C PHE A 68 7.03 -2.43 -4.65
N LEU A 69 6.52 -1.36 -4.05
CA LEU A 69 7.04 -0.86 -2.77
C LEU A 69 6.81 -1.84 -1.61
N LEU A 70 5.79 -2.66 -1.70
CA LEU A 70 5.50 -3.71 -0.70
C LEU A 70 6.26 -5.01 -0.98
N GLY A 71 7.00 -5.08 -2.09
CA GLY A 71 7.74 -6.27 -2.47
C GLY A 71 6.89 -7.39 -3.04
N ARG A 72 5.68 -7.06 -3.53
CA ARG A 72 4.76 -8.04 -4.12
C ARG A 72 5.08 -8.34 -5.58
N THR A 73 5.78 -7.45 -6.25
CA THR A 73 6.19 -7.58 -7.65
C THR A 73 7.56 -6.93 -7.85
N GLU A 74 8.27 -7.35 -8.88
CA GLU A 74 9.52 -6.74 -9.30
C GLU A 74 9.32 -5.60 -10.30
N HIS A 75 8.05 -5.34 -10.69
CA HIS A 75 7.71 -4.32 -11.66
C HIS A 75 7.25 -3.04 -10.97
N GLU A 76 7.95 -1.95 -11.21
CA GLU A 76 7.61 -0.65 -10.62
C GLU A 76 6.46 0.06 -11.33
N GLU A 77 6.14 -0.31 -12.55
CA GLU A 77 5.12 0.37 -13.35
C GLU A 77 3.73 0.26 -12.74
N VAL A 78 2.97 1.32 -12.88
CA VAL A 78 1.57 1.37 -12.46
C VAL A 78 0.75 2.09 -13.53
N TYR A 79 -0.41 1.54 -13.83
CA TYR A 79 -1.40 2.19 -14.71
C TYR A 79 -2.39 2.93 -13.83
N LEU A 80 -2.15 4.23 -13.63
CA LEU A 80 -2.96 5.05 -12.75
C LEU A 80 -4.36 5.24 -13.32
N ALA A 81 -5.37 5.14 -12.45
CA ALA A 81 -6.75 5.41 -12.81
C ALA A 81 -6.90 6.90 -13.17
N ILE A 82 -7.71 7.19 -14.19
CA ILE A 82 -8.06 8.57 -14.55
C ILE A 82 -8.77 9.23 -13.39
N GLN A 83 -9.68 8.51 -12.74
CA GLN A 83 -10.38 8.98 -11.56
C GLN A 83 -10.22 7.93 -10.45
N ARG A 84 -9.58 8.31 -9.36
CA ARG A 84 -9.37 7.41 -8.23
C ARG A 84 -10.66 7.21 -7.45
N THR A 85 -10.82 6.03 -6.92
CA THR A 85 -11.92 5.69 -6.00
C THR A 85 -11.35 5.37 -4.63
N SER A 86 -12.22 5.09 -3.65
CA SER A 86 -11.79 4.80 -2.30
C SER A 86 -11.58 3.32 -2.07
N PHE A 87 -10.77 3.00 -1.06
CA PHE A 87 -10.62 1.64 -0.57
C PHE A 87 -11.99 1.04 -0.20
N GLN A 88 -12.84 1.82 0.49
CA GLN A 88 -14.14 1.36 0.93
C GLN A 88 -15.03 0.92 -0.24
N LYS A 89 -15.03 1.67 -1.32
CA LYS A 89 -15.80 1.32 -2.52
C LYS A 89 -15.28 0.06 -3.19
N ARG A 90 -13.94 -0.08 -3.29
CA ARG A 90 -13.33 -1.29 -3.86
C ARG A 90 -13.61 -2.52 -3.02
N LEU A 91 -13.49 -2.39 -1.71
CA LEU A 91 -13.79 -3.51 -0.80
C LEU A 91 -15.23 -3.95 -0.90
N LYS A 92 -16.17 -2.99 -0.89
CA LYS A 92 -17.60 -3.30 -1.05
C LYS A 92 -17.87 -4.03 -2.35
N PHE A 93 -17.30 -3.53 -3.45
CA PHE A 93 -17.45 -4.16 -4.77
C PHE A 93 -16.94 -5.60 -4.76
N LEU A 94 -15.76 -5.83 -4.21
CA LEU A 94 -15.15 -7.16 -4.15
C LEU A 94 -15.95 -8.13 -3.27
N MET A 95 -16.47 -7.65 -2.15
CA MET A 95 -17.30 -8.46 -1.26
C MET A 95 -18.59 -8.87 -1.94
N GLU A 96 -19.25 -7.94 -2.62
CA GLU A 96 -20.50 -8.23 -3.35
C GLU A 96 -20.25 -9.17 -4.51
N LYS A 97 -19.21 -8.92 -5.30
CA LYS A 97 -18.85 -9.74 -6.46
C LYS A 97 -18.56 -11.20 -6.06
N ASN A 98 -17.89 -11.39 -4.94
CA ASN A 98 -17.48 -12.71 -4.47
C ASN A 98 -18.45 -13.33 -3.47
N HIS A 99 -19.56 -12.64 -3.15
CA HIS A 99 -20.57 -13.10 -2.17
C HIS A 99 -19.94 -13.45 -0.82
N GLN A 100 -19.03 -12.58 -0.33
CA GLN A 100 -18.31 -12.82 0.92
C GLN A 100 -18.69 -11.80 1.97
N THR A 101 -18.84 -12.27 3.21
CA THR A 101 -19.13 -11.44 4.37
C THR A 101 -17.83 -10.96 5.02
N ALA A 102 -17.93 -9.91 5.83
CA ALA A 102 -16.80 -9.42 6.61
C ALA A 102 -16.23 -10.51 7.52
N ASN A 103 -17.10 -11.29 8.15
CA ASN A 103 -16.67 -12.36 9.05
C ASN A 103 -15.90 -13.45 8.31
N TYR A 104 -16.37 -13.84 7.12
CA TYR A 104 -15.68 -14.82 6.30
C TYR A 104 -14.26 -14.34 5.93
N ILE A 105 -14.15 -13.10 5.46
CA ILE A 105 -12.86 -12.52 5.04
C ILE A 105 -11.91 -12.40 6.23
N ALA A 106 -12.39 -11.89 7.36
CA ALA A 106 -11.57 -11.73 8.57
C ALA A 106 -11.01 -13.08 9.04
N THR A 107 -11.84 -14.12 9.00
CA THR A 107 -11.41 -15.47 9.37
C THR A 107 -10.39 -16.02 8.38
N ALA A 108 -10.64 -15.88 7.07
CA ALA A 108 -9.72 -16.35 6.03
C ALA A 108 -8.38 -15.64 6.06
N CYS A 109 -8.38 -14.33 6.29
CA CYS A 109 -7.18 -13.50 6.34
C CYS A 109 -6.52 -13.45 7.72
N LYS A 110 -7.14 -14.04 8.73
CA LYS A 110 -6.64 -14.11 10.11
C LYS A 110 -6.45 -12.73 10.73
N PHE A 111 -7.49 -11.90 10.67
CA PHE A 111 -7.52 -10.64 11.39
C PHE A 111 -8.89 -10.44 12.04
N ARG A 112 -8.99 -9.40 12.88
CA ARG A 112 -10.20 -9.15 13.67
C ARG A 112 -11.29 -8.49 12.83
N ASN A 113 -12.51 -9.01 12.95
CA ASN A 113 -13.67 -8.52 12.22
C ASN A 113 -13.97 -7.04 12.49
N TYR A 114 -13.67 -6.53 13.68
CA TYR A 114 -13.95 -5.13 14.00
C TYR A 114 -13.27 -4.13 13.06
N ASN A 115 -12.23 -4.54 12.34
CA ASN A 115 -11.58 -3.69 11.34
C ASN A 115 -12.57 -3.23 10.26
N PHE A 116 -13.53 -4.08 9.88
CA PHE A 116 -14.53 -3.70 8.88
C PHE A 116 -15.40 -2.55 9.37
N THR A 117 -15.76 -2.53 10.65
CA THR A 117 -16.52 -1.41 11.24
C THR A 117 -15.72 -0.11 11.16
N ARG A 118 -14.43 -0.18 11.48
CA ARG A 118 -13.55 1.00 11.38
C ARG A 118 -13.43 1.49 9.94
N TRP A 119 -13.24 0.58 8.99
CA TRP A 119 -13.13 0.93 7.58
C TRP A 119 -14.42 1.54 7.04
N GLN A 120 -15.57 1.03 7.44
CA GLN A 120 -16.87 1.61 7.06
C GLN A 120 -17.01 3.05 7.56
N ARG A 121 -16.34 3.39 8.66
CA ARG A 121 -16.33 4.75 9.21
C ARG A 121 -15.25 5.64 8.62
N GLY A 122 -14.56 5.17 7.59
CA GLY A 122 -13.56 5.95 6.86
C GLY A 122 -12.12 5.69 7.24
N ALA A 123 -11.83 4.81 8.21
CA ALA A 123 -10.45 4.43 8.50
C ALA A 123 -9.87 3.65 7.33
N ILE A 124 -8.57 3.72 7.16
CA ILE A 124 -7.85 2.96 6.11
C ILE A 124 -7.08 1.82 6.77
N PRO A 125 -6.88 0.71 6.05
CA PRO A 125 -6.15 -0.43 6.60
C PRO A 125 -4.66 -0.14 6.72
N THR A 126 -4.02 -0.88 7.62
CA THR A 126 -2.56 -0.92 7.66
C THR A 126 -2.03 -1.60 6.40
N PRO A 127 -0.77 -1.36 6.02
CA PRO A 127 -0.17 -2.06 4.89
C PRO A 127 -0.26 -3.59 4.99
N GLU A 128 -0.10 -4.14 6.20
CA GLU A 128 -0.18 -5.58 6.45
C GLU A 128 -1.58 -6.14 6.13
N LEU A 129 -2.62 -5.48 6.60
CA LEU A 129 -4.00 -5.92 6.34
C LEU A 129 -4.37 -5.72 4.88
N LEU A 130 -3.92 -4.62 4.29
CA LEU A 130 -4.14 -4.35 2.88
C LEU A 130 -3.50 -5.43 2.00
N ASN A 131 -2.29 -5.85 2.34
CA ASN A 131 -1.59 -6.93 1.66
C ASN A 131 -2.36 -8.25 1.74
N LYS A 132 -2.88 -8.58 2.93
CA LYS A 132 -3.70 -9.78 3.13
C LYS A 132 -4.96 -9.77 2.27
N LEU A 133 -5.66 -8.62 2.23
CA LEU A 133 -6.86 -8.47 1.41
C LEU A 133 -6.54 -8.62 -0.07
N ALA A 134 -5.44 -8.03 -0.52
CA ALA A 134 -5.02 -8.12 -1.92
C ALA A 134 -4.75 -9.58 -2.34
N TYR A 135 -4.08 -10.35 -1.49
CA TYR A 135 -3.89 -11.78 -1.74
C TYR A 135 -5.21 -12.54 -1.71
N HIS A 136 -6.07 -12.24 -0.74
CA HIS A 136 -7.36 -12.92 -0.61
C HIS A 136 -8.22 -12.76 -1.86
N PHE A 137 -8.32 -11.55 -2.39
CA PHE A 137 -9.12 -11.25 -3.57
C PHE A 137 -8.37 -11.45 -4.88
N ASN A 138 -7.08 -11.75 -4.81
CA ASN A 138 -6.20 -11.87 -5.98
C ASN A 138 -6.23 -10.63 -6.86
N VAL A 139 -6.06 -9.48 -6.23
CA VAL A 139 -6.01 -8.18 -6.89
C VAL A 139 -4.72 -7.45 -6.48
N SER A 140 -4.36 -6.40 -7.23
CA SER A 140 -3.23 -5.57 -6.85
C SER A 140 -3.60 -4.66 -5.68
N VAL A 141 -2.60 -4.24 -4.92
CA VAL A 141 -2.79 -3.25 -3.86
C VAL A 141 -3.20 -1.90 -4.47
N ASP A 142 -2.63 -1.54 -5.61
CA ASP A 142 -3.01 -0.31 -6.32
C ASP A 142 -4.48 -0.31 -6.72
N TYR A 143 -5.00 -1.46 -7.17
CA TYR A 143 -6.43 -1.61 -7.46
C TYR A 143 -7.24 -1.43 -6.18
N LEU A 144 -6.84 -2.11 -5.12
CA LEU A 144 -7.62 -2.14 -3.86
C LEU A 144 -7.75 -0.77 -3.21
N VAL A 145 -6.74 0.09 -3.33
CA VAL A 145 -6.81 1.47 -2.80
C VAL A 145 -7.37 2.48 -3.80
N GLY A 146 -7.72 2.04 -5.00
CA GLY A 146 -8.30 2.92 -6.02
C GLY A 146 -7.30 3.74 -6.82
N ARG A 147 -6.00 3.44 -6.74
CA ARG A 147 -4.96 4.11 -7.54
C ARG A 147 -4.95 3.64 -8.99
N SER A 148 -5.35 2.42 -9.23
CA SER A 148 -5.39 1.81 -10.56
C SER A 148 -6.71 1.09 -10.77
N ASP A 149 -7.15 1.01 -12.03
CA ASP A 149 -8.31 0.20 -12.40
C ASP A 149 -7.89 -1.20 -12.86
N SER A 150 -6.58 -1.46 -12.93
CA SER A 150 -6.04 -2.77 -13.28
C SER A 150 -5.99 -3.67 -12.04
N ILE A 151 -6.56 -4.85 -12.15
CA ILE A 151 -6.61 -5.85 -11.10
C ILE A 151 -5.24 -6.46 -10.82
#